data_f979655746f50caf702991c9e6ade55c
#
_entry.id   f979655746f50caf702991c9e6ade55c
#
_cell.length_a   1.000
_cell.length_b   1.000
_cell.length_c   1.000
_cell.angle_alpha   90.00
_cell.angle_beta   90.00
_cell.angle_gamma   90.00
#
_symmetry.space_group_name_H-M   'P 1'
#
loop_
_entity.id
_entity.type
_entity.pdbx_description
1 polymer ?
#
loop_
_entity_poly.entity_id
_entity_poly.type
_entity_poly.pdbx_seq_one_letter_code
_entity_poly.pdbx_strand_id
1 'polypeptide(L)'
;MNSITIDNVCIRWLGHAGFFLGWQDIKIYIDPFQINKEPSFDNKADILLITHDHFDHCSPEDIQKVQRSDSTTLIPESCSLEFRGYTRRVVEGDILAEGFEIKGVRIEVLPSYNLNKPYHPRGFGVGYVVELGEIRIYHAGDCDFFPEMKSIRADVSLLPIGGTYTMDEEEAASAVAVISPKVAIPMHYGKLEGTNGNPEKFKTFVQGKNPDIKVIILDS
;
A
#
# COMPACT_ATOMS: atom_id res chain seq x y z
N MET A 1 -17.74 -3.41 -5.43
CA MET A 1 -16.88 -4.64 -5.38
C MET A 1 -15.64 -4.28 -4.59
N ASN A 2 -15.36 -4.95 -3.46
CA ASN A 2 -14.23 -4.58 -2.59
C ASN A 2 -12.93 -5.36 -2.87
N SER A 3 -12.92 -6.27 -3.84
CA SER A 3 -11.77 -7.07 -4.21
C SER A 3 -11.75 -7.43 -5.70
N ILE A 4 -10.54 -7.67 -6.20
CA ILE A 4 -10.29 -8.22 -7.55
C ILE A 4 -9.28 -9.37 -7.44
N THR A 5 -9.23 -10.21 -8.47
CA THR A 5 -8.19 -11.22 -8.61
C THR A 5 -7.44 -11.01 -9.93
N ILE A 6 -6.12 -10.93 -9.86
CA ILE A 6 -5.20 -10.80 -11.01
C ILE A 6 -4.17 -11.91 -10.86
N ASP A 7 -4.06 -12.79 -11.86
CA ASP A 7 -3.11 -13.91 -11.90
C ASP A 7 -3.01 -14.69 -10.57
N ASN A 8 -4.17 -15.08 -10.03
CA ASN A 8 -4.34 -15.78 -8.76
C ASN A 8 -3.96 -14.99 -7.49
N VAL A 9 -3.70 -13.70 -7.61
CA VAL A 9 -3.52 -12.81 -6.46
C VAL A 9 -4.83 -12.07 -6.18
N CYS A 10 -5.40 -12.29 -5.00
CA CYS A 10 -6.56 -11.55 -4.51
C CYS A 10 -6.08 -10.22 -3.92
N ILE A 11 -6.57 -9.10 -4.45
CA ILE A 11 -6.32 -7.75 -3.94
C ILE A 11 -7.65 -7.22 -3.40
N ARG A 12 -7.73 -6.95 -2.11
CA ARG A 12 -8.93 -6.41 -1.45
C ARG A 12 -8.61 -5.10 -0.76
N TRP A 13 -9.41 -4.09 -1.04
CA TRP A 13 -9.34 -2.82 -0.33
C TRP A 13 -10.10 -2.91 1.00
N LEU A 14 -9.45 -2.55 2.09
CA LEU A 14 -10.00 -2.55 3.44
C LEU A 14 -10.57 -1.18 3.81
N GLY A 15 -10.35 -0.19 2.96
CA GLY A 15 -10.66 1.22 3.18
C GLY A 15 -9.39 2.03 3.44
N HIS A 16 -9.47 3.34 3.22
CA HIS A 16 -8.36 4.29 3.36
C HIS A 16 -7.13 3.85 2.55
N ALA A 17 -5.98 3.62 3.21
CA ALA A 17 -4.78 3.04 2.60
C ALA A 17 -4.66 1.53 2.87
N GLY A 18 -5.62 0.92 3.57
CA GLY A 18 -5.56 -0.47 3.98
C GLY A 18 -5.81 -1.46 2.85
N PHE A 19 -4.93 -2.44 2.69
CA PHE A 19 -5.10 -3.53 1.72
C PHE A 19 -4.82 -4.91 2.31
N PHE A 20 -5.54 -5.90 1.76
CA PHE A 20 -5.25 -7.32 1.92
C PHE A 20 -4.82 -7.89 0.58
N LEU A 21 -3.70 -8.61 0.57
CA LEU A 21 -3.21 -9.38 -0.56
C LEU A 21 -3.20 -10.85 -0.19
N GLY A 22 -3.90 -11.67 -0.97
CA GLY A 22 -3.95 -13.13 -0.79
C GLY A 22 -3.36 -13.84 -1.99
N TRP A 23 -2.36 -14.68 -1.77
CA TRP A 23 -1.73 -15.50 -2.80
C TRP A 23 -1.38 -16.88 -2.25
N GLN A 24 -1.90 -17.94 -2.88
CA GLN A 24 -1.79 -19.29 -2.32
C GLN A 24 -2.26 -19.31 -0.85
N ASP A 25 -1.41 -19.75 0.07
CA ASP A 25 -1.70 -19.77 1.51
C ASP A 25 -1.19 -18.52 2.25
N ILE A 26 -0.59 -17.56 1.53
CA ILE A 26 0.01 -16.35 2.11
C ILE A 26 -1.02 -15.22 2.16
N LYS A 27 -1.12 -14.56 3.32
CA LYS A 27 -1.96 -13.41 3.60
C LYS A 27 -1.10 -12.24 4.03
N ILE A 28 -1.16 -11.16 3.27
CA ILE A 28 -0.44 -9.92 3.54
C ILE A 28 -1.45 -8.82 3.83
N TYR A 29 -1.26 -8.11 4.92
CA TYR A 29 -1.99 -6.89 5.22
C TYR A 29 -1.05 -5.71 5.10
N ILE A 30 -1.52 -4.62 4.50
CA ILE A 30 -0.83 -3.35 4.40
C ILE A 30 -1.70 -2.30 5.08
N ASP A 31 -1.16 -1.55 6.02
CA ASP A 31 -1.79 -0.42 6.73
C ASP A 31 -3.25 -0.70 7.16
N PRO A 32 -3.51 -1.76 7.97
CA PRO A 32 -4.87 -2.07 8.38
C PRO A 32 -5.42 -0.97 9.29
N PHE A 33 -6.55 -0.36 8.87
CA PHE A 33 -7.21 0.72 9.58
C PHE A 33 -8.74 0.58 9.53
N GLN A 34 -9.40 0.83 10.66
CA GLN A 34 -10.87 0.71 10.82
C GLN A 34 -11.40 -0.66 10.38
N ILE A 35 -10.73 -1.72 10.80
CA ILE A 35 -11.17 -3.10 10.55
C ILE A 35 -12.43 -3.39 11.36
N ASN A 36 -13.58 -3.40 10.69
CA ASN A 36 -14.89 -3.56 11.33
C ASN A 36 -15.09 -4.95 11.98
N LYS A 37 -14.49 -5.99 11.39
CA LYS A 37 -14.61 -7.36 11.87
C LYS A 37 -13.25 -8.05 11.85
N GLU A 38 -12.86 -8.57 13.00
CA GLU A 38 -11.67 -9.40 13.11
C GLU A 38 -11.75 -10.60 12.16
N PRO A 39 -10.76 -10.86 11.32
CA PRO A 39 -10.74 -12.02 10.46
C PRO A 39 -10.62 -13.32 11.29
N SER A 40 -11.10 -14.46 10.74
CA SER A 40 -10.82 -15.76 11.33
C SER A 40 -9.32 -16.01 11.40
N PHE A 41 -8.87 -16.90 12.29
CA PHE A 41 -7.45 -17.17 12.50
C PHE A 41 -6.71 -17.49 11.19
N ASP A 42 -7.31 -18.31 10.33
CA ASP A 42 -6.73 -18.70 9.04
C ASP A 42 -6.63 -17.55 8.02
N ASN A 43 -7.31 -16.44 8.28
CA ASN A 43 -7.29 -15.25 7.43
C ASN A 43 -6.49 -14.09 8.04
N LYS A 44 -5.86 -14.29 9.19
CA LYS A 44 -4.94 -13.31 9.77
C LYS A 44 -3.62 -13.25 8.98
N ALA A 45 -2.86 -12.19 9.22
CA ALA A 45 -1.64 -11.89 8.48
C ALA A 45 -0.54 -12.94 8.69
N ASP A 46 0.04 -13.40 7.61
CA ASP A 46 1.38 -13.99 7.58
C ASP A 46 2.44 -12.89 7.61
N ILE A 47 2.20 -11.84 6.81
CA ILE A 47 3.06 -10.67 6.71
C ILE A 47 2.20 -9.42 6.91
N LEU A 48 2.68 -8.51 7.74
CA LEU A 48 2.09 -7.19 7.96
C LEU A 48 3.09 -6.12 7.51
N LEU A 49 2.65 -5.24 6.64
CA LEU A 49 3.45 -4.13 6.13
C LEU A 49 2.86 -2.82 6.65
N ILE A 50 3.67 -2.01 7.30
CA ILE A 50 3.30 -0.68 7.77
C ILE A 50 4.13 0.34 7.01
N THR A 51 3.48 1.32 6.40
CA THR A 51 4.17 2.33 5.58
C THR A 51 4.76 3.46 6.40
N HIS A 52 4.10 3.89 7.47
CA HIS A 52 4.58 4.97 8.35
C HIS A 52 3.79 5.06 9.67
N ASP A 53 4.21 5.93 10.60
CA ASP A 53 3.75 6.01 12.01
C ASP A 53 2.52 6.92 12.22
N HIS A 54 1.72 7.22 11.19
CA HIS A 54 0.45 7.90 11.41
C HIS A 54 -0.63 6.92 11.86
N PHE A 55 -1.59 7.42 12.68
CA PHE A 55 -2.61 6.61 13.34
C PHE A 55 -3.54 5.84 12.38
N ASP A 56 -3.70 6.33 11.16
CA ASP A 56 -4.54 5.79 10.11
C ASP A 56 -3.81 4.76 9.20
N HIS A 57 -2.53 4.51 9.47
CA HIS A 57 -1.70 3.48 8.84
C HIS A 57 -1.12 2.50 9.86
N CYS A 58 -0.73 2.99 11.03
CA CYS A 58 -0.12 2.22 12.10
C CYS A 58 -1.06 2.15 13.32
N SER A 59 -2.30 1.67 13.13
CA SER A 59 -3.32 1.52 14.18
C SER A 59 -3.04 0.30 15.05
N PRO A 60 -2.64 0.46 16.33
CA PRO A 60 -2.36 -0.70 17.20
C PRO A 60 -3.56 -1.62 17.38
N GLU A 61 -4.77 -1.04 17.46
CA GLU A 61 -6.01 -1.79 17.60
C GLU A 61 -6.28 -2.68 16.38
N ASP A 62 -6.16 -2.13 15.17
CA ASP A 62 -6.46 -2.86 13.94
C ASP A 62 -5.35 -3.86 13.59
N ILE A 63 -4.11 -3.52 13.88
CA ILE A 63 -2.96 -4.43 13.78
C ILE A 63 -3.19 -5.66 14.66
N GLN A 64 -3.64 -5.49 15.90
CA GLN A 64 -3.93 -6.60 16.81
C GLN A 64 -5.04 -7.52 16.27
N LYS A 65 -6.05 -6.97 15.58
CA LYS A 65 -7.11 -7.78 14.95
C LYS A 65 -6.58 -8.71 13.86
N VAL A 66 -5.62 -8.24 13.06
CA VAL A 66 -5.12 -8.98 11.90
C VAL A 66 -3.87 -9.79 12.17
N GLN A 67 -3.09 -9.46 13.19
CA GLN A 67 -1.80 -10.10 13.51
C GLN A 67 -1.99 -11.45 14.23
N ARG A 68 -1.08 -12.39 13.95
CA ARG A 68 -0.85 -13.63 14.73
C ARG A 68 0.49 -13.52 15.45
N SER A 69 0.73 -14.45 16.37
CA SER A 69 2.02 -14.54 17.11
C SER A 69 3.21 -14.88 16.22
N ASP A 70 2.98 -15.50 15.07
CA ASP A 70 3.98 -15.90 14.07
C ASP A 70 3.97 -15.01 12.81
N SER A 71 3.22 -13.90 12.83
CA SER A 71 3.27 -12.90 11.77
C SER A 71 4.61 -12.20 11.72
N THR A 72 5.09 -11.93 10.51
CA THR A 72 6.22 -11.02 10.30
C THR A 72 5.70 -9.62 10.04
N THR A 73 6.16 -8.65 10.80
CA THR A 73 5.83 -7.23 10.61
C THR A 73 7.04 -6.48 10.05
N LEU A 74 6.86 -5.82 8.90
CA LEU A 74 7.82 -4.86 8.36
C LEU A 74 7.33 -3.45 8.68
N ILE A 75 8.19 -2.65 9.28
CA ILE A 75 7.85 -1.32 9.79
C ILE A 75 9.05 -0.38 9.58
N PRO A 76 8.85 0.87 9.13
CA PRO A 76 9.94 1.82 8.99
C PRO A 76 10.71 2.05 10.29
N GLU A 77 12.00 2.35 10.19
CA GLU A 77 12.81 2.71 11.37
C GLU A 77 12.25 3.92 12.14
N SER A 78 11.57 4.82 11.43
CA SER A 78 10.93 6.00 12.00
C SER A 78 9.73 5.70 12.91
N CYS A 79 9.10 4.52 12.78
CA CYS A 79 7.94 4.17 13.60
C CYS A 79 8.34 3.91 15.05
N SER A 80 7.58 4.49 15.98
CA SER A 80 7.83 4.38 17.42
C SER A 80 7.26 3.10 18.05
N LEU A 81 6.29 2.46 17.42
CA LEU A 81 5.60 1.30 17.99
C LEU A 81 6.50 0.05 18.04
N GLU A 82 6.34 -0.69 19.12
CA GLU A 82 6.91 -2.03 19.28
C GLU A 82 5.80 -3.07 19.07
N PHE A 83 6.12 -4.10 18.30
CA PHE A 83 5.20 -5.19 17.97
C PHE A 83 5.62 -6.48 18.64
N ARG A 84 4.63 -7.33 18.91
CA ARG A 84 4.88 -8.73 19.30
C ARG A 84 5.15 -9.55 18.04
N GLY A 85 5.96 -10.59 18.17
CA GLY A 85 6.33 -11.48 17.07
C GLY A 85 7.60 -11.04 16.33
N TYR A 86 7.72 -11.46 15.08
CA TYR A 86 8.86 -11.11 14.24
C TYR A 86 8.67 -9.70 13.67
N THR A 87 9.40 -8.73 14.19
CA THR A 87 9.41 -7.36 13.66
C THR A 87 10.74 -7.04 13.03
N ARG A 88 10.73 -6.57 11.80
CA ARG A 88 11.90 -6.10 11.08
C ARG A 88 11.74 -4.62 10.76
N ARG A 89 12.69 -3.82 11.19
CA ARG A 89 12.81 -2.41 10.81
C ARG A 89 13.38 -2.33 9.39
N VAL A 90 12.77 -1.47 8.56
CA VAL A 90 13.15 -1.31 7.15
C VAL A 90 13.39 0.16 6.81
N VAL A 91 14.22 0.37 5.78
CA VAL A 91 14.48 1.68 5.18
C VAL A 91 14.34 1.61 3.66
N GLU A 92 14.22 2.76 3.02
CA GLU A 92 14.21 2.82 1.56
C GLU A 92 15.46 2.18 0.95
N GLY A 93 15.28 1.34 -0.05
CA GLY A 93 16.36 0.59 -0.71
C GLY A 93 16.53 -0.85 -0.20
N ASP A 94 15.91 -1.23 0.90
CA ASP A 94 15.92 -2.61 1.36
C ASP A 94 15.20 -3.54 0.37
N ILE A 95 15.78 -4.73 0.16
CA ILE A 95 15.19 -5.80 -0.62
C ILE A 95 15.17 -7.07 0.24
N LEU A 96 13.98 -7.56 0.53
CA LEU A 96 13.76 -8.79 1.27
C LEU A 96 13.31 -9.87 0.27
N ALA A 97 14.18 -10.80 -0.06
CA ALA A 97 13.90 -11.87 -1.02
C ALA A 97 14.20 -13.26 -0.46
N GLU A 98 14.93 -13.30 0.65
CA GLU A 98 15.34 -14.53 1.32
C GLU A 98 15.01 -14.43 2.81
N GLY A 99 14.72 -15.56 3.42
CA GLY A 99 14.40 -15.65 4.83
C GLY A 99 13.06 -16.35 5.06
N PHE A 100 13.04 -17.16 6.10
CA PHE A 100 11.87 -17.93 6.49
C PHE A 100 10.70 -17.02 6.90
N GLU A 101 11.03 -15.85 7.44
CA GLU A 101 10.08 -14.89 7.96
C GLU A 101 9.16 -14.30 6.87
N ILE A 102 9.68 -14.09 5.66
CA ILE A 102 8.89 -13.53 4.53
C ILE A 102 8.25 -14.60 3.66
N LYS A 103 8.36 -15.87 4.03
CA LYS A 103 7.63 -17.01 3.41
C LYS A 103 7.82 -17.10 1.88
N GLY A 104 8.99 -16.72 1.38
CA GLY A 104 9.31 -16.74 -0.05
C GLY A 104 8.72 -15.57 -0.86
N VAL A 105 8.13 -14.58 -0.22
CA VAL A 105 7.68 -13.36 -0.89
C VAL A 105 8.86 -12.40 -1.05
N ARG A 106 9.02 -11.83 -2.25
CA ARG A 106 9.98 -10.75 -2.45
C ARG A 106 9.31 -9.41 -2.17
N ILE A 107 9.95 -8.60 -1.31
CA ILE A 107 9.46 -7.27 -0.94
C ILE A 107 10.59 -6.27 -1.16
N GLU A 108 10.33 -5.23 -1.93
CA GLU A 108 11.21 -4.08 -2.13
C GLU A 108 10.64 -2.89 -1.36
N VAL A 109 11.50 -2.23 -0.60
CA VAL A 109 11.15 -1.04 0.20
C VAL A 109 11.57 0.20 -0.57
N LEU A 110 10.60 1.04 -0.90
CA LEU A 110 10.79 2.21 -1.75
C LEU A 110 10.60 3.50 -0.95
N PRO A 111 11.15 4.63 -1.41
CA PRO A 111 10.85 5.93 -0.82
C PRO A 111 9.34 6.23 -0.92
N SER A 112 8.83 6.91 0.11
CA SER A 112 7.47 7.47 0.14
C SER A 112 7.54 8.78 0.91
N TYR A 113 7.33 9.92 0.24
CA TYR A 113 7.49 11.24 0.85
C TYR A 113 6.75 12.35 0.09
N ASN A 114 6.52 13.47 0.79
CA ASN A 114 6.03 14.68 0.18
C ASN A 114 7.19 15.57 -0.33
N LEU A 115 6.99 16.23 -1.47
CA LEU A 115 7.90 17.22 -2.00
C LEU A 115 7.63 18.61 -1.41
N ASN A 116 6.37 19.02 -1.37
CA ASN A 116 5.96 20.38 -1.04
C ASN A 116 4.96 20.46 0.13
N LYS A 117 4.63 19.33 0.75
CA LYS A 117 3.74 19.25 1.91
C LYS A 117 4.56 18.84 3.15
N PRO A 118 4.21 19.30 4.35
CA PRO A 118 5.04 19.09 5.56
C PRO A 118 4.78 17.73 6.27
N TYR A 119 3.84 16.91 5.77
CA TYR A 119 3.29 15.80 6.53
C TYR A 119 4.17 14.53 6.52
N HIS A 120 4.80 14.25 5.38
CA HIS A 120 5.59 13.04 5.18
C HIS A 120 6.99 13.40 4.64
N PRO A 121 7.91 13.88 5.50
CA PRO A 121 9.27 14.15 5.07
C PRO A 121 9.99 12.86 4.64
N ARG A 122 10.96 12.96 3.74
CA ARG A 122 11.74 11.80 3.28
C ARG A 122 12.38 11.06 4.47
N GLY A 123 12.27 9.72 4.47
CA GLY A 123 12.74 8.86 5.56
C GLY A 123 11.72 8.70 6.70
N PHE A 124 10.59 9.39 6.67
CA PHE A 124 9.50 9.19 7.63
C PHE A 124 8.67 7.95 7.30
N GLY A 125 8.39 7.71 6.03
CA GLY A 125 7.61 6.57 5.55
C GLY A 125 8.29 5.84 4.40
N VAL A 126 7.72 4.71 4.03
CA VAL A 126 8.14 3.87 2.92
C VAL A 126 6.94 3.43 2.08
N GLY A 127 7.19 3.17 0.80
CA GLY A 127 6.31 2.38 -0.05
C GLY A 127 6.84 0.95 -0.16
N TYR A 128 6.00 0.05 -0.66
CA TYR A 128 6.38 -1.35 -0.86
C TYR A 128 6.07 -1.81 -2.27
N VAL A 129 6.97 -2.57 -2.89
CA VAL A 129 6.64 -3.45 -4.00
C VAL A 129 6.65 -4.88 -3.48
N VAL A 130 5.49 -5.53 -3.55
CA VAL A 130 5.31 -6.94 -3.15
C VAL A 130 5.21 -7.77 -4.41
N GLU A 131 6.09 -8.77 -4.54
CA GLU A 131 6.10 -9.70 -5.67
C GLU A 131 5.45 -11.02 -5.26
N LEU A 132 4.33 -11.36 -5.88
CA LEU A 132 3.52 -12.56 -5.62
C LEU A 132 3.39 -13.36 -6.91
N GLY A 133 4.20 -14.40 -7.05
CA GLY A 133 4.36 -15.09 -8.33
C GLY A 133 4.98 -14.17 -9.37
N GLU A 134 4.26 -13.93 -10.47
CA GLU A 134 4.72 -13.03 -11.56
C GLU A 134 4.15 -11.60 -11.44
N ILE A 135 3.35 -11.32 -10.39
CA ILE A 135 2.69 -10.02 -10.21
C ILE A 135 3.46 -9.17 -9.19
N ARG A 136 3.76 -7.95 -9.60
CA ARG A 136 4.38 -6.93 -8.78
C ARG A 136 3.34 -5.87 -8.39
N ILE A 137 3.08 -5.71 -7.11
CA ILE A 137 2.08 -4.78 -6.56
C ILE A 137 2.81 -3.68 -5.81
N TYR A 138 2.68 -2.45 -6.28
CA TYR A 138 3.23 -1.27 -5.62
C TYR A 138 2.16 -0.63 -4.74
N HIS A 139 2.46 -0.48 -3.46
CA HIS A 139 1.72 0.35 -2.51
C HIS A 139 2.55 1.59 -2.20
N ALA A 140 2.05 2.76 -2.57
CA ALA A 140 2.84 3.99 -2.50
C ALA A 140 3.04 4.51 -1.08
N GLY A 141 2.20 4.11 -0.10
CA GLY A 141 2.09 4.82 1.16
C GLY A 141 1.55 6.23 0.95
N ASP A 142 1.82 7.12 1.89
CA ASP A 142 1.43 8.52 1.80
C ASP A 142 2.57 9.36 1.19
N CYS A 143 2.34 9.87 0.00
CA CYS A 143 3.36 10.60 -0.74
C CYS A 143 2.77 11.59 -1.76
N ASP A 144 3.62 12.49 -2.23
CA ASP A 144 3.42 13.24 -3.46
C ASP A 144 3.96 12.46 -4.66
N PHE A 145 3.74 12.97 -5.86
CA PHE A 145 4.41 12.49 -7.06
C PHE A 145 5.88 12.93 -7.03
N PHE A 146 6.81 12.00 -6.86
CA PHE A 146 8.25 12.27 -6.74
C PHE A 146 9.06 11.63 -7.89
N PRO A 147 10.28 12.17 -8.19
CA PRO A 147 11.02 11.81 -9.40
C PRO A 147 11.41 10.33 -9.53
N GLU A 148 11.67 9.64 -8.42
CA GLU A 148 12.08 8.24 -8.40
C GLU A 148 10.96 7.27 -8.83
N MET A 149 9.69 7.70 -8.86
CA MET A 149 8.56 6.88 -9.32
C MET A 149 8.74 6.36 -10.75
N LYS A 150 9.50 7.07 -11.60
CA LYS A 150 9.83 6.62 -12.97
C LYS A 150 10.63 5.32 -13.03
N SER A 151 11.33 4.96 -11.95
CA SER A 151 12.11 3.73 -11.86
C SER A 151 11.34 2.55 -11.28
N ILE A 152 10.14 2.79 -10.71
CA ILE A 152 9.28 1.74 -10.15
C ILE A 152 8.77 0.85 -11.27
N ARG A 153 8.81 -0.45 -11.02
CA ARG A 153 8.26 -1.47 -11.92
C ARG A 153 7.20 -2.25 -11.17
N ALA A 154 5.94 -2.08 -11.57
CA ALA A 154 4.80 -2.74 -10.98
C ALA A 154 3.73 -3.05 -12.03
N ASP A 155 3.03 -4.17 -11.87
CA ASP A 155 1.87 -4.53 -12.67
C ASP A 155 0.60 -3.88 -12.14
N VAL A 156 0.53 -3.71 -10.81
CA VAL A 156 -0.57 -3.06 -10.11
C VAL A 156 0.01 -1.94 -9.24
N SER A 157 -0.57 -0.74 -9.30
CA SER A 157 -0.19 0.38 -8.44
C SER A 157 -1.38 0.85 -7.59
N LEU A 158 -1.18 0.88 -6.28
CA LEU A 158 -2.11 1.37 -5.28
C LEU A 158 -1.64 2.77 -4.87
N LEU A 159 -2.37 3.81 -5.30
CA LEU A 159 -1.90 5.19 -5.22
C LEU A 159 -2.88 6.08 -4.45
N PRO A 160 -2.39 6.89 -3.48
CA PRO A 160 -3.23 7.82 -2.76
C PRO A 160 -3.72 8.96 -3.68
N ILE A 161 -4.98 9.38 -3.49
CA ILE A 161 -5.60 10.48 -4.22
C ILE A 161 -6.27 11.50 -3.29
N GLY A 162 -5.92 11.51 -2.01
CA GLY A 162 -6.58 12.32 -0.98
C GLY A 162 -6.42 13.84 -1.14
N GLY A 163 -5.34 14.30 -1.74
CA GLY A 163 -5.07 15.70 -2.10
C GLY A 163 -4.35 16.50 -1.00
N THR A 164 -4.91 16.62 0.19
CA THR A 164 -4.33 17.49 1.23
C THR A 164 -2.99 16.98 1.76
N TYR A 165 -2.95 15.71 2.09
CA TYR A 165 -1.78 15.07 2.72
C TYR A 165 -0.91 14.32 1.72
N THR A 166 -1.50 13.92 0.60
CA THR A 166 -0.93 13.06 -0.43
C THR A 166 -1.15 13.65 -1.81
N MET A 167 -0.83 12.91 -2.86
CA MET A 167 -1.21 13.26 -4.23
C MET A 167 -2.70 13.58 -4.34
N ASP A 168 -3.04 14.52 -5.21
CA ASP A 168 -4.39 14.67 -5.75
C ASP A 168 -4.59 13.73 -6.95
N GLU A 169 -5.77 13.78 -7.58
CA GLU A 169 -6.12 12.90 -8.70
C GLU A 169 -5.24 13.10 -9.92
N GLU A 170 -4.80 14.33 -10.20
CA GLU A 170 -3.97 14.65 -11.36
C GLU A 170 -2.50 14.29 -11.13
N GLU A 171 -1.99 14.54 -9.93
CA GLU A 171 -0.66 14.11 -9.49
C GLU A 171 -0.55 12.58 -9.53
N ALA A 172 -1.54 11.87 -8.97
CA ALA A 172 -1.59 10.41 -8.99
C ALA A 172 -1.69 9.85 -10.42
N ALA A 173 -2.45 10.49 -11.30
CA ALA A 173 -2.49 10.09 -12.71
C ALA A 173 -1.15 10.33 -13.42
N SER A 174 -0.38 11.33 -13.00
CA SER A 174 0.96 11.57 -13.53
C SER A 174 1.96 10.51 -13.02
N ALA A 175 1.82 10.07 -11.77
CA ALA A 175 2.55 8.93 -11.22
C ALA A 175 2.24 7.63 -11.99
N VAL A 176 0.96 7.36 -12.27
CA VAL A 176 0.53 6.21 -13.10
C VAL A 176 1.18 6.26 -14.47
N ALA A 177 1.24 7.43 -15.10
CA ALA A 177 1.82 7.57 -16.45
C ALA A 177 3.32 7.23 -16.50
N VAL A 178 4.10 7.53 -15.45
CA VAL A 178 5.54 7.24 -15.41
C VAL A 178 5.86 5.83 -14.92
N ILE A 179 5.05 5.27 -14.00
CA ILE A 179 5.17 3.88 -13.54
C ILE A 179 4.70 2.92 -14.64
N SER A 180 3.65 3.30 -15.37
CA SER A 180 3.02 2.54 -16.46
C SER A 180 2.60 1.12 -16.03
N PRO A 181 1.80 0.97 -14.95
CA PRO A 181 1.29 -0.32 -14.53
C PRO A 181 0.18 -0.80 -15.49
N LYS A 182 -0.14 -2.10 -15.46
CA LYS A 182 -1.33 -2.63 -16.15
C LYS A 182 -2.64 -2.19 -15.49
N VAL A 183 -2.59 -2.07 -14.14
CA VAL A 183 -3.75 -1.71 -13.32
C VAL A 183 -3.38 -0.64 -12.31
N ALA A 184 -4.20 0.40 -12.18
CA ALA A 184 -4.10 1.42 -11.15
C ALA A 184 -5.36 1.39 -10.25
N ILE A 185 -5.17 1.42 -8.95
CA ILE A 185 -6.23 1.43 -7.93
C ILE A 185 -6.04 2.65 -7.05
N PRO A 186 -7.00 3.57 -7.00
CA PRO A 186 -6.94 4.72 -6.10
C PRO A 186 -7.22 4.30 -4.66
N MET A 187 -6.55 4.95 -3.72
CA MET A 187 -6.70 4.75 -2.28
C MET A 187 -6.64 6.08 -1.52
N HIS A 188 -6.74 6.03 -0.20
CA HIS A 188 -6.57 7.17 0.73
C HIS A 188 -7.55 8.32 0.44
N TYR A 189 -8.84 7.99 0.25
CA TYR A 189 -9.91 8.97 0.01
C TYR A 189 -11.21 8.59 0.74
N GLY A 190 -12.00 9.59 1.06
CA GLY A 190 -13.39 9.44 1.54
C GLY A 190 -13.57 8.92 2.97
N LYS A 191 -12.49 8.71 3.76
CA LYS A 191 -12.56 8.17 5.13
C LYS A 191 -12.26 9.22 6.21
N LEU A 192 -11.36 10.13 5.95
CA LEU A 192 -10.92 11.14 6.91
C LEU A 192 -11.13 12.55 6.34
N GLU A 193 -11.23 13.52 7.24
CA GLU A 193 -11.26 14.93 6.84
C GLU A 193 -9.98 15.29 6.08
N GLY A 194 -10.13 16.04 4.98
CA GLY A 194 -9.01 16.38 4.10
C GLY A 194 -8.65 15.32 3.06
N THR A 195 -9.31 14.14 3.06
CA THR A 195 -9.10 13.10 2.06
C THR A 195 -10.26 13.05 1.06
N ASN A 196 -10.44 14.16 0.31
CA ASN A 196 -11.62 14.37 -0.54
C ASN A 196 -11.43 13.93 -2.00
N GLY A 197 -10.44 13.10 -2.29
CA GLY A 197 -10.15 12.62 -3.65
C GLY A 197 -11.34 11.94 -4.32
N ASN A 198 -11.50 12.21 -5.61
CA ASN A 198 -12.57 11.65 -6.45
C ASN A 198 -12.01 10.56 -7.38
N PRO A 199 -12.31 9.27 -7.14
CA PRO A 199 -11.75 8.17 -7.92
C PRO A 199 -12.19 8.17 -9.40
N GLU A 200 -13.37 8.68 -9.74
CA GLU A 200 -13.80 8.79 -11.14
C GLU A 200 -13.03 9.89 -11.88
N LYS A 201 -12.70 10.99 -11.19
CA LYS A 201 -11.84 12.04 -11.73
C LYS A 201 -10.41 11.52 -11.97
N PHE A 202 -9.85 10.79 -11.00
CA PHE A 202 -8.58 10.08 -11.17
C PHE A 202 -8.59 9.17 -12.40
N LYS A 203 -9.62 8.33 -12.55
CA LYS A 203 -9.79 7.46 -13.70
C LYS A 203 -9.80 8.25 -15.01
N THR A 204 -10.53 9.38 -15.06
CA THR A 204 -10.57 10.24 -16.23
C THR A 204 -9.19 10.78 -16.59
N PHE A 205 -8.41 11.25 -15.61
CA PHE A 205 -7.05 11.73 -15.84
C PHE A 205 -6.10 10.64 -16.32
N VAL A 206 -6.15 9.44 -15.71
CA VAL A 206 -5.32 8.31 -16.15
C VAL A 206 -5.64 7.94 -17.60
N GLN A 207 -6.92 7.79 -17.94
CA GLN A 207 -7.34 7.44 -19.30
C GLN A 207 -6.99 8.52 -20.33
N GLY A 208 -6.97 9.80 -19.92
CA GLY A 208 -6.50 10.89 -20.77
C GLY A 208 -5.00 10.86 -21.05
N LYS A 209 -4.19 10.32 -20.13
CA LYS A 209 -2.74 10.19 -20.28
C LYS A 209 -2.33 8.87 -20.98
N ASN A 210 -2.98 7.76 -20.61
CA ASN A 210 -2.73 6.45 -21.18
C ASN A 210 -4.01 5.59 -21.10
N PRO A 211 -4.76 5.41 -22.21
CA PRO A 211 -6.01 4.65 -22.24
C PRO A 211 -5.83 3.13 -22.04
N ASP A 212 -4.62 2.60 -22.19
CA ASP A 212 -4.35 1.16 -22.04
C ASP A 212 -4.25 0.74 -20.57
N ILE A 213 -4.07 1.69 -19.64
CA ILE A 213 -4.01 1.40 -18.22
C ILE A 213 -5.43 1.25 -17.66
N LYS A 214 -5.70 0.09 -17.08
CA LYS A 214 -6.98 -0.19 -16.46
C LYS A 214 -7.07 0.46 -15.08
N VAL A 215 -7.99 1.39 -14.86
CA VAL A 215 -8.30 1.91 -13.52
C VAL A 215 -9.44 1.12 -12.92
N ILE A 216 -9.22 0.59 -11.71
CA ILE A 216 -10.21 -0.16 -10.94
C ILE A 216 -10.52 0.59 -9.65
N ILE A 217 -11.77 0.99 -9.49
CA ILE A 217 -12.28 1.63 -8.27
C ILE A 217 -12.91 0.53 -7.42
N LEU A 218 -12.38 0.33 -6.22
CA LEU A 218 -12.90 -0.64 -5.26
C LEU A 218 -13.78 0.06 -4.23
N ASP A 219 -14.78 -0.66 -3.72
CA ASP A 219 -15.62 -0.22 -2.60
C ASP A 219 -15.00 -0.72 -1.28
N SER A 220 -15.08 0.04 -0.19
CA SER A 220 -14.56 -0.33 1.15
C SER A 220 -15.67 -0.77 2.09
#